data_6bacc5abe7b5253441d1e6bf16e0d562
#
_entry.id   6bacc5abe7b5253441d1e6bf16e0d562
#
_cell.length_a   1.000
_cell.length_b   1.000
_cell.length_c   1.000
_cell.angle_alpha   90.00
_cell.angle_beta   90.00
_cell.angle_gamma   90.00
#
_symmetry.space_group_name_H-M   'P 1'
#
loop_
_entity.id
_entity.type
_entity.pdbx_description
1 polymer ?
#
loop_
_entity_poly.entity_id
_entity_poly.type
_entity_poly.pdbx_seq_one_letter_code
_entity_poly.pdbx_strand_id
1 'polypeptide(L)'
;MAHTYCSALFHCVFSTRERRRAIAPEFQERLWAYMGGVARENEMKALGVGGTEDHAHLLLSLPSTMTIAGAMQKIKSGSSLWLHRSCGLTGFEWQKGYGAFTIGCSQIDATLAYIAGQKEHHRKRDFQAEFLSILKRHGVDYDPRYVWG
;
A
#
# COMPACT_ATOMS: atom_id res chain seq x y z
N MET A 1 -34.66 -4.94 4.01
CA MET A 1 -33.31 -4.40 3.75
C MET A 1 -32.41 -4.78 4.91
N ALA A 2 -31.30 -5.42 4.60
CA ALA A 2 -30.34 -5.80 5.63
C ALA A 2 -29.42 -4.62 5.96
N HIS A 3 -29.15 -4.43 7.24
CA HIS A 3 -28.19 -3.45 7.71
C HIS A 3 -26.93 -4.19 8.16
N THR A 4 -25.82 -3.95 7.45
CA THR A 4 -24.55 -4.62 7.72
C THR A 4 -23.56 -3.62 8.29
N TYR A 5 -22.96 -3.98 9.40
CA TYR A 5 -21.93 -3.17 10.07
C TYR A 5 -20.62 -3.94 10.03
N CYS A 6 -19.61 -3.33 9.42
CA CYS A 6 -18.31 -3.99 9.20
C CYS A 6 -17.19 -2.99 9.42
N SER A 7 -16.14 -3.41 10.12
CA SER A 7 -14.91 -2.65 10.25
C SER A 7 -13.78 -3.50 9.70
N ALA A 8 -13.35 -3.21 8.48
CA ALA A 8 -12.29 -3.95 7.81
C ALA A 8 -11.18 -2.98 7.40
N LEU A 9 -10.28 -2.72 8.35
CA LEU A 9 -9.15 -1.82 8.18
C LEU A 9 -7.90 -2.63 7.88
N PHE A 10 -7.21 -2.28 6.79
CA PHE A 10 -5.96 -2.94 6.37
C PHE A 10 -4.87 -1.94 6.14
N HIS A 11 -3.73 -2.18 6.78
CA HIS A 11 -2.48 -1.53 6.43
C HIS A 11 -1.84 -2.34 5.32
N CYS A 12 -1.79 -1.79 4.11
CA CYS A 12 -1.29 -2.46 2.92
C CYS A 12 0.07 -1.91 2.53
N VAL A 13 0.99 -2.80 2.17
CA VAL A 13 2.37 -2.43 1.84
C VAL A 13 2.83 -3.21 0.62
N PHE A 14 3.39 -2.54 -0.36
CA PHE A 14 4.01 -3.22 -1.49
C PHE A 14 5.10 -2.34 -2.11
N SER A 15 6.11 -2.99 -2.68
CA SER A 15 7.22 -2.30 -3.32
C SER A 15 7.07 -2.25 -4.83
N THR A 16 7.92 -1.46 -5.46
CA THR A 16 8.17 -1.55 -6.88
C THR A 16 8.85 -2.90 -7.19
N ARG A 17 8.79 -3.33 -8.45
CA ARG A 17 9.47 -4.54 -8.89
C ARG A 17 10.96 -4.44 -8.58
N GLU A 18 11.49 -5.47 -7.91
CA GLU A 18 12.90 -5.54 -7.49
C GLU A 18 13.34 -4.34 -6.62
N ARG A 19 12.38 -3.65 -6.01
CA ARG A 19 12.61 -2.47 -5.17
C ARG A 19 13.36 -1.36 -5.90
N ARG A 20 13.12 -1.22 -7.19
CA ARG A 20 13.71 -0.14 -7.98
C ARG A 20 13.18 1.20 -7.51
N ARG A 21 14.05 2.20 -7.46
CA ARG A 21 13.66 3.56 -7.10
C ARG A 21 12.98 4.25 -8.27
N ALA A 22 11.81 3.74 -8.64
CA ALA A 22 11.08 4.14 -9.84
C ALA A 22 10.07 5.26 -9.60
N ILE A 23 9.76 5.57 -8.35
CA ILE A 23 8.77 6.60 -8.00
C ILE A 23 9.53 7.87 -7.62
N ALA A 24 9.86 8.71 -8.62
CA ALA A 24 10.59 9.95 -8.39
C ALA A 24 9.79 10.88 -7.45
N PRO A 25 10.47 11.69 -6.62
CA PRO A 25 9.79 12.57 -5.66
C PRO A 25 8.71 13.45 -6.29
N GLU A 26 8.92 13.94 -7.50
CA GLU A 26 7.96 14.79 -8.21
C GLU A 26 6.63 14.10 -8.54
N PHE A 27 6.60 12.76 -8.59
CA PHE A 27 5.37 12.01 -8.87
C PHE A 27 4.67 11.51 -7.62
N GLN A 28 5.34 11.47 -6.47
CA GLN A 28 4.86 10.77 -5.29
C GLN A 28 3.49 11.27 -4.82
N GLU A 29 3.33 12.58 -4.58
CA GLU A 29 2.06 13.11 -4.09
C GLU A 29 0.92 12.86 -5.08
N ARG A 30 1.19 13.02 -6.36
CA ARG A 30 0.20 12.75 -7.41
C ARG A 30 -0.18 11.27 -7.44
N LEU A 31 0.79 10.38 -7.28
CA LEU A 31 0.55 8.94 -7.23
C LEU A 31 -0.29 8.57 -6.01
N TRP A 32 0.05 9.11 -4.84
CA TRP A 32 -0.73 8.84 -3.63
C TRP A 32 -2.17 9.32 -3.79
N ALA A 33 -2.37 10.49 -4.33
CA ALA A 33 -3.71 11.03 -4.61
C ALA A 33 -4.48 10.17 -5.62
N TYR A 34 -3.81 9.68 -6.65
CA TYR A 34 -4.42 8.81 -7.66
C TYR A 34 -4.87 7.47 -7.05
N MET A 35 -4.02 6.88 -6.22
CA MET A 35 -4.37 5.63 -5.54
C MET A 35 -5.58 5.81 -4.61
N GLY A 36 -5.65 6.93 -3.91
CA GLY A 36 -6.82 7.29 -3.11
C GLY A 36 -8.08 7.43 -3.96
N GLY A 37 -7.96 7.99 -5.16
CA GLY A 37 -9.06 8.10 -6.12
C GLY A 37 -9.54 6.75 -6.62
N VAL A 38 -8.62 5.82 -6.92
CA VAL A 38 -8.98 4.44 -7.31
C VAL A 38 -9.77 3.76 -6.19
N ALA A 39 -9.34 3.93 -4.95
CA ALA A 39 -10.05 3.37 -3.80
C ALA A 39 -11.48 3.91 -3.75
N ARG A 40 -11.65 5.22 -3.85
CA ARG A 40 -12.96 5.87 -3.78
C ARG A 40 -13.89 5.40 -4.90
N GLU A 41 -13.39 5.27 -6.13
CA GLU A 41 -14.17 4.79 -7.26
C GLU A 41 -14.64 3.34 -7.09
N ASN A 42 -13.98 2.58 -6.24
CA ASN A 42 -14.31 1.18 -5.97
C ASN A 42 -14.93 0.97 -4.58
N GLU A 43 -15.56 2.01 -4.04
CA GLU A 43 -16.28 1.97 -2.77
C GLU A 43 -15.40 1.70 -1.55
N MET A 44 -14.10 1.84 -1.69
CA MET A 44 -13.15 1.79 -0.58
C MET A 44 -12.87 3.20 -0.07
N LYS A 45 -12.38 3.29 1.17
CA LYS A 45 -11.85 4.53 1.71
C LYS A 45 -10.35 4.38 1.92
N ALA A 46 -9.57 5.26 1.32
CA ALA A 46 -8.14 5.38 1.62
C ALA A 46 -8.00 6.44 2.71
N LEU A 47 -7.75 6.01 3.94
CA LEU A 47 -7.58 6.91 5.07
C LEU A 47 -6.23 7.60 5.04
N GLY A 48 -5.23 6.96 4.44
CA GLY A 48 -3.91 7.53 4.24
C GLY A 48 -3.16 6.75 3.19
N VAL A 49 -2.34 7.44 2.41
CA VAL A 49 -1.46 6.85 1.42
C VAL A 49 -0.12 7.58 1.51
N GLY A 50 0.97 6.84 1.45
CA GLY A 50 2.31 7.40 1.49
C GLY A 50 3.35 6.37 1.07
N GLY A 51 4.60 6.75 1.15
CA GLY A 51 5.69 5.86 0.78
C GLY A 51 6.94 6.64 0.40
N THR A 52 7.79 5.98 -0.36
CA THR A 52 9.06 6.53 -0.85
C THR A 52 9.25 6.19 -2.33
N GLU A 53 10.49 6.25 -2.83
CA GLU A 53 10.79 5.97 -4.23
C GLU A 53 10.55 4.51 -4.63
N ASP A 54 10.55 3.57 -3.68
CA ASP A 54 10.53 2.14 -3.98
C ASP A 54 9.36 1.36 -3.37
N HIS A 55 8.47 2.02 -2.61
CA HIS A 55 7.33 1.32 -2.02
C HIS A 55 6.20 2.27 -1.62
N ALA A 56 5.03 1.68 -1.37
CA ALA A 56 3.83 2.40 -0.96
C ALA A 56 3.21 1.75 0.27
N HIS A 57 2.61 2.58 1.10
CA HIS A 57 1.76 2.19 2.23
C HIS A 57 0.39 2.81 2.06
N LEU A 58 -0.65 2.02 2.31
CA LEU A 58 -2.03 2.51 2.31
C LEU A 58 -2.74 2.02 3.57
N LEU A 59 -3.56 2.88 4.14
CA LEU A 59 -4.54 2.43 5.13
C LEU A 59 -5.91 2.46 4.47
N LEU A 60 -6.48 1.29 4.24
CA LEU A 60 -7.74 1.13 3.54
C LEU A 60 -8.84 0.65 4.48
N SER A 61 -10.04 1.21 4.30
CA SER A 61 -11.28 0.68 4.87
C SER A 61 -12.06 0.04 3.73
N LEU A 62 -12.30 -1.26 3.85
CA LEU A 62 -12.96 -2.03 2.80
C LEU A 62 -14.45 -2.23 3.10
N PRO A 63 -15.32 -2.17 2.07
CA PRO A 63 -16.70 -2.58 2.24
C PRO A 63 -16.76 -4.11 2.42
N SER A 64 -17.84 -4.61 2.99
CA SER A 64 -18.02 -6.05 3.27
C SER A 64 -18.01 -6.92 2.01
N THR A 65 -18.20 -6.32 0.85
CA THR A 65 -18.24 -7.00 -0.46
C THR A 65 -16.89 -7.07 -1.17
N MET A 66 -15.86 -6.42 -0.62
CA MET A 66 -14.53 -6.34 -1.25
C MET A 66 -13.55 -7.26 -0.56
N THR A 67 -12.85 -8.10 -1.33
CA THR A 67 -11.73 -8.90 -0.82
C THR A 67 -10.46 -8.05 -0.82
N ILE A 68 -9.53 -8.38 0.07
CA ILE A 68 -8.24 -7.68 0.06
C ILE A 68 -7.48 -7.91 -1.24
N ALA A 69 -7.55 -9.10 -1.81
CA ALA A 69 -6.92 -9.39 -3.10
C ALA A 69 -7.51 -8.53 -4.22
N GLY A 70 -8.83 -8.37 -4.24
CA GLY A 70 -9.50 -7.51 -5.20
C GLY A 70 -9.12 -6.04 -5.05
N ALA A 71 -9.02 -5.56 -3.81
CA ALA A 71 -8.58 -4.20 -3.51
C ALA A 71 -7.17 -3.94 -4.04
N MET A 72 -6.24 -4.86 -3.74
CA MET A 72 -4.85 -4.72 -4.19
C MET A 72 -4.74 -4.76 -5.70
N GLN A 73 -5.48 -5.65 -6.35
CA GLN A 73 -5.49 -5.73 -7.81
C GLN A 73 -5.91 -4.39 -8.44
N LYS A 74 -6.99 -3.80 -7.96
CA LYS A 74 -7.52 -2.54 -8.49
C LYS A 74 -6.55 -1.38 -8.28
N ILE A 75 -6.00 -1.24 -7.10
CA ILE A 75 -5.07 -0.15 -6.76
C ILE A 75 -3.76 -0.29 -7.53
N LYS A 76 -3.19 -1.49 -7.56
CA LYS A 76 -1.90 -1.72 -8.23
C LYS A 76 -2.04 -1.58 -9.75
N SER A 77 -3.05 -2.20 -10.35
CA SER A 77 -3.23 -2.11 -11.82
C SER A 77 -3.61 -0.71 -12.26
N GLY A 78 -4.50 -0.04 -11.53
CA GLY A 78 -4.92 1.31 -11.85
C GLY A 78 -3.78 2.32 -11.75
N SER A 79 -3.00 2.24 -10.69
CA SER A 79 -1.85 3.16 -10.50
C SER A 79 -0.73 2.90 -11.50
N SER A 80 -0.45 1.64 -11.81
CA SER A 80 0.55 1.27 -12.81
C SER A 80 0.17 1.82 -14.18
N LEU A 81 -1.10 1.65 -14.57
CA LEU A 81 -1.59 2.17 -15.84
C LEU A 81 -1.50 3.68 -15.93
N TRP A 82 -1.84 4.38 -14.84
CA TRP A 82 -1.73 5.83 -14.77
C TRP A 82 -0.28 6.29 -14.91
N LEU A 83 0.66 5.62 -14.25
CA LEU A 83 2.09 5.93 -14.37
C LEU A 83 2.59 5.73 -15.81
N HIS A 84 2.13 4.67 -16.48
CA HIS A 84 2.48 4.41 -17.88
C HIS A 84 1.94 5.50 -18.81
N ARG A 85 0.67 5.84 -18.69
CA ARG A 85 -0.02 6.72 -19.63
C ARG A 85 0.16 8.20 -19.33
N SER A 86 0.09 8.58 -18.07
CA SER A 86 0.07 9.99 -17.68
C SER A 86 1.42 10.53 -17.25
N CYS A 87 2.34 9.66 -16.80
CA CYS A 87 3.67 10.06 -16.34
C CYS A 87 4.79 9.57 -17.25
N GLY A 88 4.45 8.84 -18.32
CA GLY A 88 5.45 8.36 -19.28
C GLY A 88 6.35 7.24 -18.75
N LEU A 89 6.03 6.65 -17.61
CA LEU A 89 6.83 5.59 -17.00
C LEU A 89 6.42 4.22 -17.54
N THR A 90 6.66 3.98 -18.82
CA THR A 90 6.19 2.78 -19.53
C THR A 90 6.79 1.47 -19.02
N GLY A 91 7.95 1.53 -18.37
CA GLY A 91 8.60 0.36 -17.78
C GLY A 91 8.27 0.14 -16.30
N PHE A 92 7.39 0.97 -15.72
CA PHE A 92 7.05 0.84 -14.31
C PHE A 92 6.26 -0.43 -14.02
N GLU A 93 6.65 -1.14 -12.96
CA GLU A 93 5.91 -2.30 -12.46
C GLU A 93 5.99 -2.34 -10.93
N TRP A 94 4.86 -2.71 -10.30
CA TRP A 94 4.85 -3.09 -8.89
C TRP A 94 5.35 -4.53 -8.72
N GLN A 95 5.81 -4.89 -7.53
CA GLN A 95 6.08 -6.28 -7.20
C GLN A 95 4.80 -7.13 -7.39
N LYS A 96 4.93 -8.42 -7.57
CA LYS A 96 3.76 -9.29 -7.77
C LYS A 96 2.91 -9.44 -6.51
N GLY A 97 3.56 -9.51 -5.36
CA GLY A 97 2.88 -9.68 -4.09
C GLY A 97 2.57 -8.37 -3.38
N TYR A 98 2.12 -8.48 -2.16
CA TYR A 98 1.86 -7.35 -1.26
C TYR A 98 1.80 -7.86 0.18
N GLY A 99 1.92 -6.95 1.14
CA GLY A 99 1.57 -7.22 2.53
C GLY A 99 0.25 -6.54 2.85
N ALA A 100 -0.62 -7.20 3.61
CA ALA A 100 -1.86 -6.60 4.08
C ALA A 100 -2.12 -7.08 5.50
N PHE A 101 -2.27 -6.12 6.42
CA PHE A 101 -2.33 -6.41 7.84
C PHE A 101 -3.54 -5.69 8.45
N THR A 102 -4.38 -6.43 9.17
CA THR A 102 -5.53 -5.83 9.84
C THR A 102 -5.07 -4.96 11.00
N ILE A 103 -5.82 -3.88 11.24
CA ILE A 103 -5.67 -3.07 12.43
C ILE A 103 -7.03 -2.81 13.05
N GLY A 104 -7.06 -2.49 14.34
CA GLY A 104 -8.26 -2.03 15.00
C GLY A 104 -8.42 -0.52 14.84
N CYS A 105 -9.65 -0.01 15.06
CA CYS A 105 -9.92 1.42 14.93
C CYS A 105 -9.09 2.28 15.90
N SER A 106 -8.70 1.74 17.05
CA SER A 106 -7.83 2.44 17.99
C SER A 106 -6.40 2.67 17.47
N GLN A 107 -6.03 1.99 16.38
CA GLN A 107 -4.68 2.08 15.79
C GLN A 107 -4.63 2.98 14.56
N ILE A 108 -5.75 3.60 14.18
CA ILE A 108 -5.82 4.44 12.97
C ILE A 108 -4.82 5.58 13.04
N ASP A 109 -4.85 6.35 14.11
CA ASP A 109 -3.99 7.54 14.22
C ASP A 109 -2.50 7.19 14.19
N ALA A 110 -2.10 6.14 14.89
CA ALA A 110 -0.72 5.67 14.89
C ALA A 110 -0.29 5.17 13.50
N THR A 111 -1.17 4.47 12.81
CA THR A 111 -0.89 3.96 11.46
C THR A 111 -0.77 5.11 10.46
N LEU A 112 -1.64 6.11 10.53
CA LEU A 112 -1.57 7.29 9.67
C LEU A 112 -0.27 8.07 9.89
N ALA A 113 0.13 8.25 11.15
CA ALA A 113 1.40 8.91 11.48
C ALA A 113 2.59 8.12 10.92
N TYR A 114 2.55 6.80 11.03
CA TYR A 114 3.57 5.92 10.47
C TYR A 114 3.68 6.06 8.94
N ILE A 115 2.54 6.06 8.25
CA ILE A 115 2.51 6.21 6.79
C ILE A 115 3.03 7.59 6.37
N ALA A 116 2.65 8.65 7.07
CA ALA A 116 3.12 10.01 6.78
C ALA A 116 4.62 10.18 7.03
N GLY A 117 5.20 9.40 7.95
CA GLY A 117 6.60 9.49 8.32
C GLY A 117 7.55 8.60 7.53
N GLN A 118 7.15 8.08 6.37
CA GLN A 118 7.95 7.08 5.64
C GLN A 118 9.34 7.58 5.23
N LYS A 119 9.46 8.80 4.79
CA LYS A 119 10.77 9.36 4.40
C LYS A 119 11.75 9.39 5.57
N GLU A 120 11.26 9.73 6.76
CA GLU A 120 12.06 9.78 7.98
C GLU A 120 12.46 8.38 8.43
N HIS A 121 11.55 7.42 8.38
CA HIS A 121 11.84 6.02 8.71
C HIS A 121 12.91 5.43 7.82
N HIS A 122 12.87 5.74 6.52
CA HIS A 122 13.78 5.16 5.53
C HIS A 122 15.16 5.83 5.48
N ARG A 123 15.40 6.87 6.26
CA ARG A 123 16.75 7.36 6.51
C ARG A 123 17.55 6.39 7.38
N LYS A 124 16.86 5.61 8.23
CA LYS A 124 17.49 4.74 9.23
C LYS A 124 17.39 3.27 8.87
N ARG A 125 16.45 2.90 8.02
CA ARG A 125 16.12 1.50 7.75
C ARG A 125 15.50 1.37 6.36
N ASP A 126 15.97 0.38 5.57
CA ASP A 126 15.45 0.15 4.23
C ASP A 126 14.08 -0.57 4.26
N PHE A 127 13.47 -0.67 3.08
CA PHE A 127 12.17 -1.32 2.93
C PHE A 127 12.19 -2.78 3.38
N GLN A 128 13.25 -3.52 3.06
CA GLN A 128 13.33 -4.94 3.41
C GLN A 128 13.32 -5.14 4.92
N ALA A 129 14.11 -4.37 5.66
CA ALA A 129 14.13 -4.43 7.12
C ALA A 129 12.78 -4.03 7.71
N GLU A 130 12.14 -3.00 7.16
CA GLU A 130 10.82 -2.55 7.58
C GLU A 130 9.77 -3.65 7.37
N PHE A 131 9.74 -4.25 6.17
CA PHE A 131 8.74 -5.27 5.81
C PHE A 131 8.86 -6.49 6.71
N LEU A 132 10.07 -6.98 6.95
CA LEU A 132 10.30 -8.11 7.86
C LEU A 132 9.84 -7.80 9.27
N SER A 133 10.06 -6.58 9.75
CA SER A 133 9.61 -6.12 11.05
C SER A 133 8.08 -6.14 11.16
N ILE A 134 7.38 -5.71 10.11
CA ILE A 134 5.91 -5.73 10.08
C ILE A 134 5.39 -7.16 10.09
N LEU A 135 5.97 -8.05 9.29
CA LEU A 135 5.59 -9.47 9.28
C LEU A 135 5.74 -10.09 10.66
N LYS A 136 6.85 -9.85 11.31
CA LYS A 136 7.11 -10.36 12.66
C LYS A 136 6.09 -9.83 13.67
N ARG A 137 5.79 -8.54 13.62
CA ARG A 137 4.84 -7.89 14.52
C ARG A 137 3.44 -8.47 14.40
N HIS A 138 3.03 -8.84 13.19
CA HIS A 138 1.72 -9.41 12.91
C HIS A 138 1.70 -10.94 12.97
N GLY A 139 2.82 -11.58 13.32
CA GLY A 139 2.90 -13.03 13.43
C GLY A 139 2.72 -13.77 12.12
N VAL A 140 3.10 -13.16 11.01
CA VAL A 140 2.97 -13.75 9.68
C VAL A 140 4.26 -14.50 9.33
N ASP A 141 4.14 -15.81 9.11
CA ASP A 141 5.26 -16.62 8.67
C ASP A 141 5.58 -16.37 7.21
N TYR A 142 6.85 -16.44 6.85
CA TYR A 142 7.28 -16.24 5.48
C TYR A 142 8.47 -17.15 5.16
N ASP A 143 8.62 -17.47 3.87
CA ASP A 143 9.78 -18.19 3.37
C ASP A 143 10.80 -17.16 2.85
N PRO A 144 12.02 -17.13 3.45
CA PRO A 144 13.04 -16.16 3.00
C PRO A 144 13.38 -16.23 1.51
N ARG A 145 13.14 -17.37 0.88
CA ARG A 145 13.40 -17.54 -0.56
C ARG A 145 12.40 -16.79 -1.44
N TYR A 146 11.18 -16.54 -0.94
CA TYR A 146 10.08 -16.00 -1.73
C TYR A 146 9.48 -14.71 -1.20
N VAL A 147 9.94 -14.22 -0.05
CA VAL A 147 9.35 -13.05 0.61
C VAL A 147 9.40 -11.78 -0.26
N TRP A 148 10.32 -11.73 -1.19
CA TRP A 148 10.47 -10.54 -2.05
C TRP A 148 9.76 -10.65 -3.40
N GLY A 149 9.02 -11.70 -3.63
CA GLY A 149 8.18 -11.89 -4.81
C GLY A 149 8.84 -12.66 -5.91
#